data_396c860d8102d0dc9a84f8a43d64ee62
#
_entry.id   396c860d8102d0dc9a84f8a43d64ee62
#
_cell.length_a   1.000
_cell.length_b   1.000
_cell.length_c   1.000
_cell.angle_alpha   90.00
_cell.angle_beta   90.00
_cell.angle_gamma   90.00
#
_symmetry.space_group_name_H-M   'P 1'
#
loop_
_entity.id
_entity.type
_entity.pdbx_description
1 polymer ?
#
loop_
_entity_poly.entity_id
_entity_poly.type
_entity_poly.pdbx_seq_one_letter_code
_entity_poly.pdbx_strand_id
1 'polypeptide(L)'
;MIYTVTFNPSLDYIVSVEDFKLGLTNRTSSELMLPGGKGLNVSMVLGNLGIENTALGFEAGFTGKEIIRRVEKMGVRTDFIPIENGISRINLKLKSIDGTEINGCGPYIDLSLIHISEPTRHLRI
;
A
#
# COMPACT_ATOMS: atom_id res chain seq x y z
N MET A 1 -20.58 -3.20 9.04
CA MET A 1 -19.26 -2.57 8.90
C MET A 1 -18.31 -3.50 8.16
N ILE A 2 -17.63 -3.00 7.15
CA ILE A 2 -16.71 -3.81 6.35
C ILE A 2 -15.28 -3.44 6.71
N TYR A 3 -14.46 -4.47 6.95
CA TYR A 3 -13.03 -4.32 7.18
C TYR A 3 -12.26 -5.05 6.09
N THR A 4 -11.19 -4.44 5.61
CA THR A 4 -10.21 -5.11 4.75
C THR A 4 -8.90 -5.22 5.50
N VAL A 5 -8.12 -6.25 5.19
CA VAL A 5 -6.84 -6.48 5.86
C VAL A 5 -5.74 -6.56 4.81
N THR A 6 -4.73 -5.71 4.96
CA THR A 6 -3.54 -5.72 4.11
C THR A 6 -2.32 -5.68 5.02
N PHE A 7 -1.70 -6.83 5.27
CA PHE A 7 -0.58 -6.90 6.21
C PHE A 7 0.62 -6.09 5.72
N ASN A 8 0.88 -6.11 4.43
CA ASN A 8 2.04 -5.44 3.86
C ASN A 8 1.63 -4.53 2.69
N PRO A 9 0.98 -3.40 2.99
CA PRO A 9 0.60 -2.45 1.95
C PRO A 9 1.83 -1.84 1.29
N SER A 10 1.62 -1.27 0.12
CA SER A 10 2.69 -0.68 -0.67
C SER A 10 2.33 0.70 -1.17
N LEU A 11 3.38 1.45 -1.50
CA LEU A 11 3.28 2.63 -2.32
C LEU A 11 3.80 2.22 -3.70
N ASP A 12 2.93 2.19 -4.68
CA ASP A 12 3.25 1.70 -6.02
C ASP A 12 3.65 2.86 -6.91
N TYR A 13 4.86 2.77 -7.46
CA TYR A 13 5.37 3.73 -8.43
C TYR A 13 5.23 3.09 -9.82
N ILE A 14 4.26 3.56 -10.58
CA ILE A 14 3.89 3.00 -11.87
C ILE A 14 4.43 3.90 -12.95
N VAL A 15 5.36 3.39 -13.76
CA VAL A 15 6.07 4.21 -14.74
C VAL A 15 6.06 3.56 -16.12
N SER A 16 6.16 4.41 -17.13
CA SER A 16 6.47 4.01 -18.50
C SER A 16 7.80 4.60 -18.89
N VAL A 17 8.63 3.81 -19.55
CA VAL A 17 9.93 4.25 -20.07
C VAL A 17 9.97 3.85 -21.55
N GLU A 18 10.13 4.83 -22.41
CA GLU A 18 10.27 4.55 -23.83
C GLU A 18 11.71 4.07 -24.10
N ASP A 19 11.81 3.01 -24.90
CA ASP A 19 13.10 2.47 -25.33
C ASP A 19 14.03 2.17 -24.15
N PHE A 20 13.52 1.38 -23.19
CA PHE A 20 14.28 0.99 -22.00
C PHE A 20 15.57 0.25 -22.39
N LYS A 21 16.70 0.65 -21.80
CA LYS A 21 18.01 0.04 -22.05
C LYS A 21 18.72 -0.29 -20.76
N LEU A 22 19.14 -1.53 -20.65
CA LEU A 22 19.92 -1.98 -19.51
C LEU A 22 21.29 -1.28 -19.47
N GLY A 23 21.77 -1.00 -18.26
CA GLY A 23 23.08 -0.39 -18.06
C GLY A 23 23.15 1.09 -18.35
N LEU A 24 22.06 1.71 -18.72
CA LEU A 24 21.99 3.15 -19.04
C LEU A 24 21.02 3.87 -18.14
N THR A 25 21.11 5.19 -18.11
CA THR A 25 20.11 6.02 -17.46
C THR A 25 18.88 6.09 -18.33
N ASN A 26 17.74 5.71 -17.76
CA ASN A 26 16.45 5.78 -18.43
C ASN A 26 15.59 6.82 -17.73
N ARG A 27 14.77 7.53 -18.52
CA ARG A 27 13.86 8.53 -17.97
C ARG A 27 12.42 8.13 -18.26
N THR A 28 11.56 8.39 -17.28
CA THR A 28 10.14 8.05 -17.43
C THR A 28 9.46 8.98 -18.41
N SER A 29 8.55 8.43 -19.19
CA SER A 29 7.64 9.21 -20.04
C SER A 29 6.31 9.48 -19.33
N SER A 30 5.95 8.62 -18.37
CA SER A 30 4.79 8.84 -17.51
C SER A 30 5.04 8.25 -16.13
N GLU A 31 4.42 8.85 -15.13
CA GLU A 31 4.55 8.41 -13.75
C GLU A 31 3.20 8.50 -13.05
N LEU A 32 2.92 7.53 -12.19
CA LEU A 32 1.74 7.53 -11.35
C LEU A 32 2.09 6.84 -10.04
N MET A 33 1.63 7.38 -8.93
CA MET A 33 1.88 6.81 -7.61
C MET A 33 0.55 6.52 -6.93
N LEU A 34 0.35 5.26 -6.53
CA LEU A 34 -0.89 4.80 -5.91
C LEU A 34 -0.60 3.91 -4.71
N PRO A 35 -1.47 3.92 -3.69
CA PRO A 35 -1.39 2.89 -2.66
C PRO A 35 -1.72 1.54 -3.27
N GLY A 36 -1.09 0.47 -2.78
CA GLY A 36 -1.27 -0.87 -3.28
C GLY A 36 -1.46 -1.90 -2.19
N GLY A 37 -1.88 -3.07 -2.62
CA GLY A 37 -2.24 -4.20 -1.78
C GLY A 37 -3.67 -4.61 -2.06
N LYS A 38 -3.93 -5.91 -2.05
CA LYS A 38 -5.25 -6.44 -2.46
C LYS A 38 -6.37 -5.90 -1.58
N GLY A 39 -6.18 -5.92 -0.27
CA GLY A 39 -7.18 -5.39 0.66
C GLY A 39 -7.42 -3.91 0.48
N LEU A 40 -6.36 -3.12 0.31
CA LEU A 40 -6.49 -1.69 0.05
C LEU A 40 -7.22 -1.41 -1.26
N ASN A 41 -6.95 -2.21 -2.29
CA ASN A 41 -7.65 -2.05 -3.57
C ASN A 41 -9.15 -2.26 -3.40
N VAL A 42 -9.55 -3.26 -2.61
CA VAL A 42 -10.96 -3.49 -2.29
C VAL A 42 -11.54 -2.29 -1.53
N SER A 43 -10.82 -1.81 -0.51
CA SER A 43 -11.27 -0.64 0.27
C SER A 43 -11.48 0.59 -0.60
N MET A 44 -10.58 0.85 -1.52
CA MET A 44 -10.67 2.01 -2.40
C MET A 44 -11.84 1.90 -3.37
N VAL A 45 -12.11 0.70 -3.89
CA VAL A 45 -13.28 0.45 -4.73
C VAL A 45 -14.56 0.68 -3.94
N LEU A 46 -14.63 0.15 -2.71
CA LEU A 46 -15.80 0.36 -1.84
C LEU A 46 -16.00 1.84 -1.53
N GLY A 47 -14.91 2.56 -1.25
CA GLY A 47 -14.98 4.00 -1.00
C GLY A 47 -15.53 4.77 -2.20
N ASN A 48 -15.11 4.39 -3.41
CA ASN A 48 -15.62 5.01 -4.64
C ASN A 48 -17.10 4.73 -4.86
N LEU A 49 -17.60 3.61 -4.35
CA LEU A 49 -19.00 3.25 -4.42
C LEU A 49 -19.84 3.85 -3.29
N GLY A 50 -19.21 4.64 -2.41
CA GLY A 50 -19.88 5.24 -1.27
C GLY A 50 -20.16 4.28 -0.13
N ILE A 51 -19.50 3.13 -0.10
CA ILE A 51 -19.67 2.12 0.94
C ILE A 51 -18.63 2.32 2.02
N GLU A 52 -19.07 2.58 3.25
CA GLU A 52 -18.17 2.74 4.39
C GLU A 52 -17.40 1.47 4.66
N ASN A 53 -16.09 1.61 4.85
CA ASN A 53 -15.24 0.50 5.20
C ASN A 53 -13.99 1.03 5.91
N THR A 54 -13.30 0.13 6.61
CA THR A 54 -12.08 0.46 7.33
C THR A 54 -10.97 -0.48 6.86
N ALA A 55 -9.84 0.10 6.46
CA ALA A 55 -8.67 -0.66 6.06
C ALA A 55 -7.76 -0.88 7.27
N LEU A 56 -7.39 -2.11 7.47
CA LEU A 56 -6.51 -2.56 8.55
C LEU A 56 -5.22 -3.10 7.96
N GLY A 57 -4.13 -2.97 8.70
CA GLY A 57 -2.84 -3.50 8.29
C GLY A 57 -1.72 -2.92 9.14
N PHE A 58 -0.51 -3.06 8.64
CA PHE A 58 0.69 -2.50 9.29
C PHE A 58 1.25 -1.40 8.42
N GLU A 59 1.84 -0.39 9.06
CA GLU A 59 2.48 0.71 8.34
C GLU A 59 3.81 1.07 9.01
N ALA A 60 4.75 1.58 8.25
CA ALA A 60 6.04 1.98 8.77
C ALA A 60 6.59 3.18 8.01
N GLY A 61 7.25 4.07 8.73
CA GLY A 61 8.00 5.18 8.19
C GLY A 61 7.17 6.17 7.36
N PHE A 62 7.87 6.96 6.57
CA PHE A 62 7.21 8.01 5.77
C PHE A 62 6.31 7.42 4.67
N THR A 63 6.70 6.28 4.11
CA THR A 63 5.89 5.63 3.08
C THR A 63 4.57 5.11 3.65
N GLY A 64 4.59 4.58 4.88
CA GLY A 64 3.37 4.14 5.55
C GLY A 64 2.41 5.29 5.77
N LYS A 65 2.91 6.43 6.22
CA LYS A 65 2.07 7.62 6.41
C LYS A 65 1.50 8.13 5.10
N GLU A 66 2.26 8.07 4.03
CA GLU A 66 1.79 8.50 2.72
C GLU A 66 0.72 7.57 2.17
N ILE A 67 0.86 6.26 2.38
CA ILE A 67 -0.16 5.29 2.00
C ILE A 67 -1.48 5.62 2.71
N ILE A 68 -1.42 5.81 4.01
CA ILE A 68 -2.61 6.15 4.82
C ILE A 68 -3.25 7.43 4.31
N ARG A 69 -2.45 8.47 4.08
CA ARG A 69 -2.97 9.76 3.61
C ARG A 69 -3.72 9.61 2.28
N ARG A 70 -3.16 8.84 1.35
CA ARG A 70 -3.78 8.65 0.03
C ARG A 70 -5.05 7.82 0.12
N VAL A 71 -5.06 6.79 0.96
CA VAL A 71 -6.24 5.94 1.17
C VAL A 71 -7.37 6.74 1.82
N GLU A 72 -7.05 7.53 2.83
CA GLU A 72 -8.06 8.36 3.51
C GLU A 72 -8.64 9.43 2.59
N LYS A 73 -7.85 9.96 1.68
CA LYS A 73 -8.35 10.91 0.67
C LYS A 73 -9.41 10.31 -0.23
N MET A 74 -9.43 9.00 -0.36
CA MET A 74 -10.43 8.29 -1.18
C MET A 74 -11.67 7.90 -0.37
N GLY A 75 -11.82 8.43 0.84
CA GLY A 75 -12.99 8.21 1.67
C GLY A 75 -12.95 6.92 2.49
N VAL A 76 -11.80 6.29 2.61
CA VAL A 76 -11.63 5.05 3.38
C VAL A 76 -11.10 5.39 4.76
N ARG A 77 -11.69 4.80 5.79
CA ARG A 77 -11.14 4.89 7.15
C ARG A 77 -9.97 3.93 7.28
N THR A 78 -8.97 4.32 8.06
CA THR A 78 -7.81 3.46 8.30
C THR A 78 -7.60 3.25 9.79
N ASP A 79 -7.14 2.05 10.13
CA ASP A 79 -6.75 1.72 11.49
C ASP A 79 -5.53 0.81 11.43
N PHE A 80 -4.41 1.39 11.02
CA PHE A 80 -3.16 0.67 10.81
C PHE A 80 -2.35 0.62 12.09
N ILE A 81 -1.63 -0.49 12.27
CA ILE A 81 -0.72 -0.68 13.39
C ILE A 81 0.66 -0.18 12.96
N PRO A 82 1.22 0.83 13.65
CA PRO A 82 2.56 1.32 13.29
C PRO A 82 3.64 0.34 13.68
N ILE A 83 4.64 0.22 12.82
CA ILE A 83 5.87 -0.53 13.07
C ILE A 83 7.00 0.48 13.19
N GLU A 84 7.79 0.38 14.27
CA GLU A 84 8.81 1.39 14.58
C GLU A 84 9.97 1.42 13.60
N ASN A 85 10.35 0.28 13.06
CA ASN A 85 11.54 0.16 12.23
C ASN A 85 11.18 -0.11 10.77
N GLY A 86 11.93 0.50 9.87
CA GLY A 86 11.75 0.29 8.45
C GLY A 86 10.76 1.25 7.81
N ILE A 87 10.38 0.91 6.60
CA ILE A 87 9.40 1.66 5.82
C ILE A 87 8.45 0.68 5.15
N SER A 88 7.22 1.10 4.95
CA SER A 88 6.28 0.35 4.10
C SER A 88 6.87 0.26 2.69
N ARG A 89 6.66 -0.87 2.04
CA ARG A 89 7.36 -1.17 0.78
C ARG A 89 6.95 -0.23 -0.35
N ILE A 90 7.92 0.02 -1.22
CA ILE A 90 7.71 0.72 -2.49
C ILE A 90 7.82 -0.34 -3.58
N ASN A 91 6.84 -0.40 -4.45
CA ASN A 91 6.86 -1.29 -5.61
C ASN A 91 7.06 -0.45 -6.86
N LEU A 92 7.91 -0.92 -7.75
CA LEU A 92 8.12 -0.30 -9.05
C LEU A 92 7.42 -1.16 -10.11
N LYS A 93 6.54 -0.54 -10.88
CA LYS A 93 5.83 -1.22 -11.97
C LYS A 93 6.18 -0.58 -13.30
N LEU A 94 6.83 -1.34 -14.16
CA LEU A 94 7.28 -0.89 -15.48
C LEU A 94 6.23 -1.30 -16.52
N LYS A 95 5.31 -0.41 -16.83
CA LYS A 95 4.19 -0.70 -17.74
C LYS A 95 4.64 -1.03 -19.16
N SER A 96 5.71 -0.37 -19.61
CA SER A 96 6.19 -0.48 -20.99
C SER A 96 7.06 -1.71 -21.24
N ILE A 97 7.33 -2.54 -20.21
CA ILE A 97 8.21 -3.71 -20.32
C ILE A 97 7.45 -4.92 -19.80
N ASP A 98 6.45 -5.36 -20.56
CA ASP A 98 5.63 -6.55 -20.30
C ASP A 98 5.09 -6.63 -18.86
N GLY A 99 4.80 -5.47 -18.25
CA GLY A 99 4.31 -5.42 -16.89
C GLY A 99 5.31 -5.88 -15.84
N THR A 100 6.59 -5.68 -16.09
CA THR A 100 7.65 -6.03 -15.14
C THR A 100 7.49 -5.27 -13.83
N GLU A 101 7.62 -5.98 -12.71
CA GLU A 101 7.49 -5.40 -11.38
C GLU A 101 8.73 -5.70 -10.54
N ILE A 102 9.13 -4.71 -9.74
CA ILE A 102 10.17 -4.87 -8.73
C ILE A 102 9.52 -4.49 -7.41
N ASN A 103 9.30 -5.48 -6.56
CA ASN A 103 8.56 -5.30 -5.31
C ASN A 103 9.50 -5.19 -4.12
N GLY A 104 9.31 -4.15 -3.31
CA GLY A 104 10.04 -4.00 -2.07
C GLY A 104 9.59 -5.01 -1.03
N CYS A 105 10.44 -5.25 -0.01
CA CYS A 105 10.14 -6.22 1.04
C CYS A 105 9.21 -5.67 2.11
N GLY A 106 9.33 -4.38 2.40
CA GLY A 106 8.60 -3.79 3.51
C GLY A 106 9.23 -4.09 4.86
N PRO A 107 8.58 -3.66 5.94
CA PRO A 107 9.11 -3.84 7.29
C PRO A 107 8.95 -5.28 7.77
N TYR A 108 9.76 -5.66 8.74
CA TYR A 108 9.59 -6.93 9.45
C TYR A 108 8.35 -6.83 10.36
N ILE A 109 7.46 -7.80 10.25
CA ILE A 109 6.25 -7.86 11.06
C ILE A 109 6.43 -8.94 12.12
N ASP A 110 6.51 -8.52 13.38
CA ASP A 110 6.65 -9.44 14.50
C ASP A 110 5.33 -10.18 14.73
N LEU A 111 5.40 -11.46 15.10
CA LEU A 111 4.22 -12.27 15.39
C LEU A 111 3.36 -11.66 16.52
N SER A 112 3.98 -10.98 17.47
CA SER A 112 3.23 -10.30 18.55
C SER A 112 2.31 -9.22 18.01
N LEU A 113 2.67 -8.57 16.91
CA LEU A 113 1.82 -7.54 16.28
C LEU A 113 0.62 -8.14 15.58
N ILE A 114 0.73 -9.37 15.10
CA ILE A 114 -0.40 -10.06 14.45
C ILE A 114 -1.51 -10.31 15.47
N HIS A 115 -1.18 -10.62 16.72
CA HIS A 115 -2.18 -10.76 17.78
C HIS A 115 -2.93 -9.47 18.05
N ILE A 116 -2.28 -8.32 17.92
CA ILE A 116 -2.93 -7.01 18.08
C ILE A 116 -3.97 -6.78 16.99
N SER A 117 -3.77 -7.33 15.80
CA SER A 117 -4.69 -7.15 14.67
C SER A 117 -5.88 -8.10 14.69
N GLU A 118 -6.02 -8.97 15.69
CA GLU A 118 -7.15 -9.87 15.80
C GLU A 118 -8.46 -9.14 16.08
N PRO A 119 -9.62 -9.79 15.82
CA PRO A 119 -10.94 -9.13 15.91
C PRO A 119 -11.23 -8.41 17.23
N THR A 120 -10.69 -8.89 18.34
CA THR A 120 -10.90 -8.25 19.64
C THR A 120 -10.42 -6.81 19.69
N ARG A 121 -9.40 -6.46 18.91
CA ARG A 121 -8.93 -5.09 18.81
C ARG A 121 -10.00 -4.18 18.20
N HIS A 122 -10.73 -4.69 17.24
CA HIS A 122 -11.73 -3.90 16.50
C HIS A 122 -13.00 -3.69 17.31
N LEU A 123 -13.28 -4.56 18.26
CA LEU A 123 -14.44 -4.43 19.14
C LEU A 123 -14.31 -3.27 20.13
N ARG A 124 -13.11 -2.70 20.27
CA ARG A 124 -12.85 -1.60 21.19
C ARG A 124 -12.94 -0.21 20.54
N ILE A 125 -13.23 -0.19 19.27
CA ILE A 125 -13.27 1.06 18.50
C ILE A 125 -14.67 1.71 18.57
#